data_254efa9e85aecf4f6244ffe5d8bf48d6
#
_entry.id   254efa9e85aecf4f6244ffe5d8bf48d6
#
_cell.length_a   1.000
_cell.length_b   1.000
_cell.length_c   1.000
_cell.angle_alpha   90.00
_cell.angle_beta   90.00
_cell.angle_gamma   90.00
#
_symmetry.space_group_name_H-M   'P 1'
#
loop_
_entity.id
_entity.type
_entity.pdbx_description
1 polymer ?
#
loop_
_entity_poly.entity_id
_entity_poly.type
_entity_poly.pdbx_seq_one_letter_code
_entity_poly.pdbx_strand_id
1 'polypeptide(L)'
;MRVEALTHHGLGRLADGTLVPRVLPGEAVEPRGDGTWRVLEPSPDRVAAPCPHFAACGGCAVQHASDGFVARWKAGIVAQALRAQGIEGTVGPVLTSPPRSRRRARLAGRRLKRGGAVLG
;
A
#
# COMPACT_ATOMS: atom_id res chain seq x y z
N MET A 1 15.19 11.74 0.64
CA MET A 1 13.83 12.35 0.66
C MET A 1 12.96 11.59 1.66
N ARG A 2 12.00 12.25 2.30
CA ARG A 2 11.09 11.58 3.26
C ARG A 2 9.68 11.47 2.71
N VAL A 3 9.06 10.35 3.00
CA VAL A 3 7.64 10.11 2.68
C VAL A 3 6.78 10.82 3.72
N GLU A 4 5.95 11.75 3.29
CA GLU A 4 5.09 12.55 4.18
C GLU A 4 3.81 11.82 4.56
N ALA A 5 3.16 11.18 3.58
CA ALA A 5 1.88 10.52 3.78
C ALA A 5 1.66 9.41 2.74
N LEU A 6 0.73 8.50 2.99
CA LEU A 6 0.16 7.63 1.97
C LEU A 6 -1.09 8.27 1.35
N THR A 7 -1.18 8.18 0.03
CA THR A 7 -2.43 8.46 -0.68
C THR A 7 -3.46 7.36 -0.41
N HIS A 8 -4.72 7.60 -0.75
CA HIS A 8 -5.77 6.58 -0.65
C HIS A 8 -5.54 5.35 -1.56
N HIS A 9 -4.64 5.46 -2.53
CA HIS A 9 -4.19 4.34 -3.36
C HIS A 9 -3.00 3.57 -2.78
N GLY A 10 -2.48 3.98 -1.62
CA GLY A 10 -1.32 3.32 -0.99
C GLY A 10 0.03 3.72 -1.59
N LEU A 11 0.10 4.83 -2.32
CA LEU A 11 1.36 5.40 -2.79
C LEU A 11 1.88 6.41 -1.76
N GLY A 12 3.16 6.38 -1.44
CA GLY A 12 3.80 7.40 -0.63
C GLY A 12 3.95 8.70 -1.40
N ARG A 13 3.66 9.82 -0.76
CA ARG A 13 3.84 11.15 -1.33
C ARG A 13 5.05 11.82 -0.67
N LEU A 14 5.96 12.33 -1.50
CA LEU A 14 7.08 13.16 -1.09
C LEU A 14 6.68 14.65 -1.05
N ALA A 15 7.53 15.47 -0.44
CA ALA A 15 7.29 16.92 -0.31
C ALA A 15 7.13 17.65 -1.67
N ASP A 16 7.80 17.15 -2.70
CA ASP A 16 7.70 17.69 -4.07
C ASP A 16 6.48 17.17 -4.86
N GLY A 17 5.64 16.35 -4.20
CA GLY A 17 4.47 15.73 -4.83
C GLY A 17 4.76 14.41 -5.55
N THR A 18 6.00 13.96 -5.61
CA THR A 18 6.36 12.68 -6.22
C THR A 18 5.67 11.52 -5.50
N LEU A 19 5.11 10.58 -6.27
CA LEU A 19 4.45 9.40 -5.74
C LEU A 19 5.35 8.17 -5.85
N VAL A 20 5.54 7.50 -4.73
CA VAL A 20 6.46 6.36 -4.60
C VAL A 20 5.68 5.12 -4.15
N PRO A 21 5.76 4.01 -4.88
CA PRO A 21 5.10 2.76 -4.47
C PRO A 21 5.87 2.04 -3.35
N ARG A 22 5.16 1.27 -2.55
CA ARG A 22 5.71 0.34 -1.55
C ARG A 22 6.59 1.00 -0.48
N VAL A 23 6.23 2.22 -0.09
CA VAL A 23 6.86 2.97 1.01
C VAL A 23 5.83 3.32 2.07
N LEU A 24 6.28 3.73 3.24
CA LEU A 24 5.44 4.13 4.37
C LEU A 24 5.78 5.56 4.83
N PRO A 25 4.84 6.27 5.45
CA PRO A 25 5.10 7.58 6.02
C PRO A 25 6.27 7.58 7.00
N GLY A 26 7.10 8.60 6.94
CA GLY A 26 8.29 8.76 7.76
C GLY A 26 9.55 8.07 7.22
N GLU A 27 9.43 7.19 6.24
CA GLU A 27 10.59 6.54 5.65
C GLU A 27 11.46 7.51 4.85
N ALA A 28 12.78 7.37 5.00
CA ALA A 28 13.73 8.02 4.12
C ALA A 28 13.94 7.16 2.87
N VAL A 29 13.84 7.77 1.70
CA VAL A 29 13.90 7.07 0.42
C VAL A 29 14.83 7.78 -0.57
N GLU A 30 15.42 7.02 -1.47
CA GLU A 30 16.21 7.54 -2.59
C GLU A 30 15.79 6.85 -3.91
N PRO A 31 15.81 7.58 -5.03
CA PRO A 31 15.57 6.98 -6.34
C PRO A 31 16.79 6.15 -6.78
N ARG A 32 16.53 5.04 -7.46
CA ARG A 32 17.54 4.29 -8.20
C ARG A 32 17.46 4.66 -9.68
N GLY A 33 18.55 4.53 -10.37
CA GLY A 33 18.62 4.86 -11.79
C GLY A 33 17.75 4.01 -12.73
N ASP A 34 17.18 2.91 -12.21
CA ASP A 34 16.28 1.99 -12.92
C ASP A 34 14.78 2.34 -12.77
N GLY A 35 14.46 3.49 -12.17
CA GLY A 35 13.08 3.90 -11.89
C GLY A 35 12.48 3.28 -10.63
N THR A 36 13.24 2.49 -9.89
CA THR A 36 12.82 1.98 -8.57
C THR A 36 13.30 2.88 -7.44
N TRP A 37 12.81 2.60 -6.22
CA TRP A 37 13.15 3.36 -5.02
C TRP A 37 13.75 2.45 -3.96
N ARG A 38 14.69 2.99 -3.22
CA ARG A 38 15.31 2.32 -2.07
C ARG A 38 14.89 3.00 -0.79
N VAL A 39 14.47 2.21 0.19
CA VAL A 39 14.23 2.67 1.57
C VAL A 39 15.56 2.66 2.31
N LEU A 40 15.96 3.81 2.85
CA LEU A 40 17.18 3.99 3.63
C LEU A 40 16.91 3.80 5.12
N GLU A 41 15.83 4.40 5.61
CA GLU A 41 15.38 4.31 6.99
C GLU A 41 13.94 3.77 6.99
N PRO A 42 13.74 2.51 7.39
CA PRO A 42 12.40 1.91 7.40
C PRO A 42 11.55 2.46 8.55
N SER A 43 10.24 2.53 8.32
CA SER A 43 9.26 2.79 9.36
C SER A 43 9.16 1.61 10.35
N PRO A 44 8.87 1.87 11.64
CA PRO A 44 8.58 0.79 12.60
C PRO A 44 7.34 -0.03 12.24
N ASP A 45 6.45 0.51 11.42
CA ASP A 45 5.27 -0.20 10.90
C ASP A 45 5.58 -1.07 9.66
N ARG A 46 6.83 -1.07 9.18
CA ARG A 46 7.22 -1.90 8.03
C ARG A 46 7.35 -3.36 8.41
N VAL A 47 6.73 -4.22 7.62
CA VAL A 47 6.85 -5.68 7.73
C VAL A 47 7.22 -6.29 6.38
N ALA A 48 7.72 -7.51 6.39
CA ALA A 48 7.91 -8.27 5.17
C ALA A 48 6.55 -8.63 4.57
N ALA A 49 6.36 -8.35 3.28
CA ALA A 49 5.13 -8.72 2.60
C ALA A 49 4.99 -10.25 2.56
N PRO A 50 3.86 -10.82 3.01
CA PRO A 50 3.71 -12.28 3.08
C PRO A 50 3.60 -12.96 1.71
N CYS A 51 3.20 -12.22 0.68
CA CYS A 51 3.07 -12.75 -0.68
C CYS A 51 4.36 -12.55 -1.47
N PRO A 52 4.97 -13.62 -2.03
CA PRO A 52 6.19 -13.50 -2.83
C PRO A 52 5.98 -12.75 -4.14
N HIS A 53 4.74 -12.57 -4.59
CA HIS A 53 4.39 -11.85 -5.81
C HIS A 53 4.03 -10.37 -5.58
N PHE A 54 4.11 -9.88 -4.35
CA PHE A 54 3.68 -8.52 -3.98
C PHE A 54 4.33 -7.44 -4.85
N ALA A 55 5.62 -7.58 -5.16
CA ALA A 55 6.34 -6.58 -5.95
C ALA A 55 5.95 -6.56 -7.43
N ALA A 56 5.45 -7.66 -7.98
CA ALA A 56 5.20 -7.84 -9.42
C ALA A 56 3.71 -7.89 -9.78
N CYS A 57 2.86 -8.39 -8.89
CA CYS A 57 1.44 -8.65 -9.17
C CYS A 57 0.59 -7.38 -9.27
N GLY A 58 0.85 -6.38 -8.43
CA GLY A 58 0.05 -5.14 -8.40
C GLY A 58 -1.34 -5.26 -7.78
N GLY A 59 -1.77 -6.44 -7.35
CA GLY A 59 -3.10 -6.66 -6.76
C GLY A 59 -3.25 -6.18 -5.31
N CYS A 60 -2.15 -5.87 -4.63
CA CYS A 60 -2.13 -5.40 -3.25
C CYS A 60 -1.23 -4.17 -3.12
N ALA A 61 -1.69 -3.15 -2.39
CA ALA A 61 -0.96 -1.89 -2.27
C ALA A 61 -0.06 -1.82 -1.01
N VAL A 62 -0.45 -2.45 0.10
CA VAL A 62 0.13 -2.17 1.42
C VAL A 62 0.48 -3.42 2.23
N GLN A 63 0.82 -4.54 1.59
CA GLN A 63 1.27 -5.75 2.30
C GLN A 63 2.59 -5.57 3.08
N HIS A 64 3.33 -4.51 2.81
CA HIS A 64 4.57 -4.15 3.49
C HIS A 64 4.34 -3.35 4.78
N ALA A 65 3.10 -3.13 5.17
CA ALA A 65 2.71 -2.43 6.38
C ALA A 65 2.08 -3.38 7.40
N SER A 66 2.28 -3.08 8.69
CA SER A 66 1.66 -3.82 9.79
C SER A 66 0.13 -3.73 9.74
N ASP A 67 -0.56 -4.74 10.25
CA ASP A 67 -2.03 -4.76 10.29
C ASP A 67 -2.60 -3.56 11.06
N GLY A 68 -1.94 -3.16 12.15
CA GLY A 68 -2.33 -1.98 12.93
C GLY A 68 -2.22 -0.69 12.12
N PHE A 69 -1.14 -0.53 11.36
CA PHE A 69 -0.99 0.62 10.46
C PHE A 69 -2.09 0.63 9.40
N VAL A 70 -2.34 -0.50 8.74
CA VAL A 70 -3.36 -0.61 7.69
C VAL A 70 -4.75 -0.25 8.21
N ALA A 71 -5.10 -0.71 9.41
CA ALA A 71 -6.38 -0.37 10.03
C ALA A 71 -6.51 1.15 10.26
N ARG A 72 -5.49 1.80 10.82
CA ARG A 72 -5.47 3.25 11.04
C ARG A 72 -5.53 4.04 9.72
N TRP A 73 -4.78 3.61 8.72
CA TRP A 73 -4.76 4.23 7.40
C TRP A 73 -6.14 4.15 6.72
N LYS A 74 -6.79 3.00 6.74
CA LYS A 74 -8.15 2.84 6.20
C LYS A 74 -9.18 3.70 6.92
N ALA A 75 -9.14 3.75 8.24
CA ALA A 75 -10.00 4.63 9.03
C ALA A 75 -9.76 6.12 8.66
N GLY A 76 -8.50 6.50 8.48
CA GLY A 76 -8.11 7.85 8.06
C GLY A 76 -8.65 8.24 6.69
N ILE A 77 -8.64 7.32 5.72
CA ILE A 77 -9.23 7.54 4.38
C ILE A 77 -10.73 7.87 4.50
N VAL A 78 -11.47 7.07 5.27
CA VAL A 78 -12.92 7.29 5.46
C VAL A 78 -13.16 8.61 6.17
N ALA A 79 -12.43 8.91 7.25
CA ALA A 79 -12.57 10.16 7.99
C ALA A 79 -12.26 11.38 7.11
N GLN A 80 -11.24 11.30 6.27
CA GLN A 80 -10.89 12.38 5.34
C GLN A 80 -11.96 12.58 4.27
N ALA A 81 -12.51 11.50 3.72
CA ALA A 81 -13.58 11.56 2.75
C ALA A 81 -14.85 12.22 3.32
N LEU A 82 -15.22 11.89 4.56
CA LEU A 82 -16.32 12.52 5.25
C LEU A 82 -16.09 14.02 5.46
N ARG A 83 -14.93 14.39 5.97
CA ARG A 83 -14.56 15.82 6.17
C ARG A 83 -14.59 16.63 4.88
N ALA A 84 -14.12 16.02 3.77
CA ALA A 84 -14.15 16.68 2.45
C ALA A 84 -15.56 17.01 1.98
N GLN A 85 -16.57 16.28 2.46
CA GLN A 85 -18.00 16.53 2.19
C GLN A 85 -18.68 17.36 3.30
N GLY A 86 -17.92 17.91 4.24
CA GLY A 86 -18.47 18.67 5.36
C GLY A 86 -19.25 17.81 6.38
N ILE A 87 -19.06 16.52 6.38
CA ILE A 87 -19.73 15.58 7.30
C ILE A 87 -18.84 15.36 8.50
N GLU A 88 -19.31 15.73 9.68
CA GLU A 88 -18.69 15.39 10.96
C GLU A 88 -19.27 14.06 11.46
N GLY A 89 -18.38 13.13 11.82
CA GLY A 89 -18.81 11.84 12.31
C GLY A 89 -17.64 11.06 12.89
N THR A 90 -17.96 10.09 13.75
CA THR A 90 -16.98 9.17 14.32
C THR A 90 -16.88 7.93 13.44
N VAL A 91 -15.66 7.62 13.01
CA VAL A 91 -15.37 6.36 12.33
C VAL A 91 -15.19 5.26 13.37
N GLY A 92 -16.00 4.22 13.29
CA GLY A 92 -15.91 3.06 14.16
C GLY A 92 -14.63 2.25 13.93
N PRO A 93 -14.40 1.18 14.75
CA PRO A 93 -13.22 0.34 14.58
C PRO A 93 -13.22 -0.36 13.22
N VAL A 94 -12.04 -0.48 12.62
CA VAL A 94 -11.86 -1.19 11.36
C VAL A 94 -11.84 -2.69 11.63
N LEU A 95 -12.78 -3.41 11.04
CA LEU A 95 -12.81 -4.87 11.09
C LEU A 95 -12.01 -5.42 9.91
N THR A 96 -11.00 -6.22 10.20
CA THR A 96 -10.14 -6.84 9.20
C THR A 96 -10.30 -8.35 9.21
N SER A 97 -10.10 -8.96 8.05
CA SER A 97 -10.09 -10.42 7.93
C SER A 97 -8.71 -10.98 8.25
N PRO A 98 -8.62 -12.14 8.91
CA PRO A 98 -7.33 -12.79 9.16
C PRO A 98 -6.66 -13.23 7.84
N PRO A 99 -5.34 -13.47 7.85
CA PRO A 99 -4.64 -14.04 6.69
C PRO A 99 -5.29 -15.34 6.22
N ARG A 100 -5.25 -15.59 4.91
CA ARG A 100 -5.76 -16.83 4.27
C ARG A 100 -7.25 -17.10 4.50
N SER A 101 -8.05 -16.06 4.76
CA SER A 101 -9.50 -16.21 5.00
C SER A 101 -10.36 -15.92 3.78
N ARG A 102 -9.81 -15.33 2.72
CA ARG A 102 -10.55 -14.99 1.51
C ARG A 102 -10.93 -16.25 0.74
N ARG A 103 -12.23 -16.42 0.48
CA ARG A 103 -12.79 -17.57 -0.25
C ARG A 103 -13.07 -17.29 -1.73
N ARG A 104 -13.12 -16.02 -2.13
CA ARG A 104 -13.39 -15.60 -3.50
C ARG A 104 -12.38 -14.53 -3.90
N ALA A 105 -11.77 -14.71 -5.06
CA ALA A 105 -10.89 -13.73 -5.67
C ALA A 105 -11.17 -13.67 -7.17
N ARG A 106 -11.06 -12.47 -7.73
CA ARG A 106 -11.02 -12.27 -9.18
C ARG A 106 -9.55 -12.03 -9.54
N LEU A 107 -9.01 -12.88 -10.38
CA LEU A 107 -7.63 -12.79 -10.84
C LEU A 107 -7.64 -12.48 -12.34
N ALA A 108 -6.73 -11.62 -12.78
CA ALA A 108 -6.43 -11.41 -14.18
C ALA A 108 -5.34 -12.38 -14.62
N GLY A 109 -5.47 -12.97 -15.80
CA GLY A 109 -4.47 -13.85 -16.40
C GLY A 109 -3.87 -13.20 -17.65
N ARG A 110 -2.55 -13.27 -17.78
CA ARG A 110 -1.85 -12.83 -18.99
C ARG A 110 -0.90 -13.90 -19.49
N ARG A 111 -1.05 -14.25 -20.78
CA ARG A 111 -0.15 -15.18 -21.45
C ARG A 111 1.20 -14.50 -21.74
N LEU A 112 2.28 -15.18 -21.45
CA LEU A 112 3.63 -14.70 -21.76
C LEU A 112 4.04 -15.14 -23.17
N LYS A 113 4.82 -14.29 -23.86
CA LYS A 113 5.30 -14.57 -25.24
C LYS A 113 6.17 -15.84 -25.31
N ARG A 114 6.89 -16.19 -24.24
CA ARG A 114 7.80 -17.35 -24.16
C ARG A 114 7.16 -18.59 -23.56
N GLY A 115 5.82 -18.65 -23.48
CA GLY A 115 5.09 -19.72 -22.81
C GLY A 115 4.84 -19.43 -21.33
N GLY A 116 3.83 -20.10 -20.78
CA GLY A 116 3.37 -19.85 -19.43
C GLY A 116 2.40 -18.67 -19.31
N ALA A 117 1.94 -18.41 -18.11
CA ALA A 117 1.01 -17.31 -17.81
C ALA A 117 1.34 -16.68 -16.45
N VAL A 118 0.98 -15.41 -16.28
CA VAL A 118 1.02 -14.69 -15.01
C VAL A 118 -0.42 -14.47 -14.56
N LEU A 119 -0.71 -14.76 -13.28
CA LEU A 119 -1.98 -14.53 -12.63
C LEU A 119 -1.80 -13.47 -11.55
N GLY A 120 -2.74 -12.54 -11.45
CA GLY A 120 -2.70 -11.50 -10.43
C GLY A 120 -3.88 -10.52 -10.45
#